data_954a87d04687ef15e3c17bea0b1acde0
#
_entry.id   954a87d04687ef15e3c17bea0b1acde0
#
_cell.length_a   1.000
_cell.length_b   1.000
_cell.length_c   1.000
_cell.angle_alpha   90.00
_cell.angle_beta   90.00
_cell.angle_gamma   90.00
#
_symmetry.space_group_name_H-M   'P 1'
#
loop_
_entity.id
_entity.type
_entity.pdbx_description
1 polymer ?
#
loop_
_entity_poly.entity_id
_entity_poly.type
_entity_poly.pdbx_seq_one_letter_code
_entity_poly.pdbx_strand_id
1 'polypeptide(L)'
;NFVVRFYRLMDGIGERAKEIGSEIPEDITGKIEAVEKVVAVEKETKREVDELFGDGTCRKVFGDILPSMDLFVEFFGSLLPFFEEYKQDRMRRMGKYGA
;
A
#
# COMPACT_ATOMS: atom_id res chain seq x y z
N ASN A 1 1.78 7.61 -15.06
CA ASN A 1 2.29 8.54 -14.06
C ASN A 1 2.46 7.83 -12.71
N PHE A 2 3.64 7.95 -12.13
CA PHE A 2 3.99 7.30 -10.85
C PHE A 2 3.05 7.73 -9.70
N VAL A 3 2.76 9.01 -9.59
CA VAL A 3 1.93 9.56 -8.50
C VAL A 3 0.50 9.00 -8.57
N VAL A 4 -0.07 8.90 -9.75
CA VAL A 4 -1.40 8.30 -9.95
C VAL A 4 -1.38 6.82 -9.54
N ARG A 5 -0.35 6.09 -9.95
CA ARG A 5 -0.18 4.67 -9.58
C ARG A 5 -0.02 4.50 -8.08
N PHE A 6 0.72 5.40 -7.44
CA PHE A 6 0.89 5.41 -5.99
C PHE A 6 -0.46 5.56 -5.27
N TYR A 7 -1.26 6.56 -5.66
CA TYR A 7 -2.57 6.79 -5.03
C TYR A 7 -3.55 5.64 -5.26
N ARG A 8 -3.54 5.05 -6.46
CA ARG A 8 -4.39 3.88 -6.76
C ARG A 8 -4.01 2.68 -5.91
N LEU A 9 -2.71 2.42 -5.76
CA LEU A 9 -2.24 1.32 -4.93
C LEU A 9 -2.56 1.56 -3.46
N MET A 10 -2.35 2.78 -2.97
CA MET A 10 -2.69 3.16 -1.60
C MET A 10 -4.18 2.95 -1.30
N ASP A 11 -5.05 3.36 -2.21
CA ASP A 11 -6.50 3.15 -2.09
C ASP A 11 -6.85 1.66 -2.04
N GLY A 12 -6.26 0.87 -2.93
CA GLY A 12 -6.44 -0.58 -2.96
C GLY A 12 -5.98 -1.26 -1.68
N ILE A 13 -4.85 -0.84 -1.13
CA ILE A 13 -4.32 -1.35 0.14
C ILE A 13 -5.28 -1.04 1.29
N GLY A 14 -5.83 0.17 1.34
CA GLY A 14 -6.82 0.56 2.35
C GLY A 14 -8.08 -0.31 2.30
N GLU A 15 -8.59 -0.58 1.11
CA GLU A 15 -9.75 -1.44 0.92
C GLU A 15 -9.46 -2.90 1.32
N ARG A 16 -8.29 -3.43 0.95
CA ARG A 16 -7.87 -4.78 1.34
C ARG A 16 -7.73 -4.93 2.86
N ALA A 17 -7.18 -3.92 3.52
CA ALA A 17 -7.04 -3.92 4.98
C ALA A 17 -8.40 -3.96 5.68
N LYS A 18 -9.39 -3.24 5.17
CA LYS A 18 -10.76 -3.26 5.70
C LYS A 18 -11.42 -4.63 5.53
N GLU A 19 -11.28 -5.25 4.36
CA GLU A 19 -11.85 -6.57 4.08
C GLU A 19 -11.26 -7.65 5.00
N ILE A 20 -9.97 -7.61 5.25
CA ILE A 20 -9.27 -8.57 6.11
C ILE A 20 -9.78 -8.47 7.55
N GLY A 21 -10.10 -7.28 8.03
CA GLY A 21 -10.55 -7.05 9.40
C GLY A 21 -12.01 -7.38 9.68
N SER A 22 -12.80 -7.73 8.67
CA SER A 22 -14.26 -7.74 8.82
C SER A 22 -14.87 -8.97 9.51
N GLU A 23 -14.32 -10.17 9.35
CA GLU A 23 -14.83 -11.37 10.01
C GLU A 23 -13.75 -12.44 10.20
N ILE A 24 -13.66 -12.96 11.43
CA ILE A 24 -12.81 -14.12 11.75
C ILE A 24 -13.74 -15.30 12.03
N PRO A 25 -13.73 -16.35 11.19
CA PRO A 25 -14.54 -17.56 11.46
C PRO A 25 -14.14 -18.22 12.78
N GLU A 26 -15.11 -18.86 13.44
CA GLU A 26 -14.87 -19.53 14.72
C GLU A 26 -14.27 -20.93 14.57
N ASP A 27 -14.58 -21.63 13.47
CA ASP A 27 -14.10 -22.98 13.22
C ASP A 27 -12.68 -22.99 12.64
N ILE A 28 -11.96 -24.09 12.89
CA ILE A 28 -10.55 -24.20 12.49
C ILE A 28 -10.39 -24.15 10.96
N THR A 29 -11.25 -24.84 10.22
CA THR A 29 -11.18 -24.84 8.75
C THR A 29 -11.37 -23.44 8.21
N GLY A 30 -12.35 -22.70 8.72
CA GLY A 30 -12.57 -21.30 8.34
C GLY A 30 -11.43 -20.40 8.71
N LYS A 31 -10.78 -20.60 9.87
CA LYS A 31 -9.61 -19.83 10.28
C LYS A 31 -8.42 -20.08 9.34
N ILE A 32 -8.18 -21.33 8.95
CA ILE A 32 -7.12 -21.68 8.00
C ILE A 32 -7.35 -20.99 6.67
N GLU A 33 -8.57 -21.07 6.13
CA GLU A 33 -8.92 -20.42 4.88
C GLU A 33 -8.76 -18.91 4.96
N ALA A 34 -9.16 -18.29 6.08
CA ALA A 34 -9.01 -16.85 6.30
C ALA A 34 -7.54 -16.44 6.31
N VAL A 35 -6.67 -17.20 6.99
CA VAL A 35 -5.21 -16.93 7.01
C VAL A 35 -4.61 -17.09 5.62
N GLU A 36 -4.97 -18.15 4.90
CA GLU A 36 -4.48 -18.36 3.53
C GLU A 36 -4.87 -17.20 2.61
N LYS A 37 -6.08 -16.69 2.75
CA LYS A 37 -6.56 -15.55 1.98
C LYS A 37 -5.78 -14.28 2.32
N VAL A 38 -5.54 -14.02 3.60
CA VAL A 38 -4.73 -12.88 4.06
C VAL A 38 -3.33 -12.95 3.49
N VAL A 39 -2.67 -14.11 3.60
CA VAL A 39 -1.32 -14.32 3.08
C VAL A 39 -1.27 -14.08 1.56
N ALA A 40 -2.26 -14.55 0.82
CA ALA A 40 -2.33 -14.34 -0.62
C ALA A 40 -2.43 -12.85 -0.96
N VAL A 41 -3.25 -12.09 -0.22
CA VAL A 41 -3.40 -10.64 -0.40
C VAL A 41 -2.09 -9.92 -0.07
N GLU A 42 -1.40 -10.32 1.00
CA GLU A 42 -0.13 -9.72 1.39
C GLU A 42 0.96 -9.97 0.35
N LYS A 43 1.04 -11.18 -0.20
CA LYS A 43 1.98 -11.51 -1.27
C LYS A 43 1.73 -10.69 -2.54
N GLU A 44 0.47 -10.55 -2.92
CA GLU A 44 0.08 -9.74 -4.07
C GLU A 44 0.42 -8.26 -3.86
N THR A 45 0.16 -7.74 -2.67
CA THR A 45 0.47 -6.35 -2.32
C THR A 45 1.98 -6.12 -2.37
N LYS A 46 2.77 -7.05 -1.83
CA LYS A 46 4.24 -6.99 -1.90
C LYS A 46 4.72 -6.92 -3.35
N ARG A 47 4.16 -7.73 -4.23
CA ARG A 47 4.48 -7.72 -5.65
C ARG A 47 4.15 -6.36 -6.28
N GLU A 48 2.98 -5.82 -6.00
CA GLU A 48 2.55 -4.53 -6.53
C GLU A 48 3.43 -3.37 -6.05
N VAL A 49 3.83 -3.40 -4.77
CA VAL A 49 4.75 -2.39 -4.21
C VAL A 49 6.10 -2.46 -4.90
N ASP A 50 6.65 -3.66 -5.10
CA ASP A 50 7.91 -3.85 -5.80
C ASP A 50 7.83 -3.42 -7.27
N GLU A 51 6.69 -3.64 -7.92
CA GLU A 51 6.47 -3.15 -9.28
C GLU A 51 6.45 -1.63 -9.36
N LEU A 52 5.86 -0.98 -8.37
CA LEU A 52 5.74 0.48 -8.35
C LEU A 52 7.06 1.17 -8.03
N PHE A 53 7.78 0.71 -7.01
CA PHE A 53 9.00 1.37 -6.50
C PHE A 53 10.29 0.76 -7.03
N GLY A 54 10.23 -0.46 -7.56
CA GLY A 54 11.38 -1.22 -8.04
C GLY A 54 11.58 -2.51 -7.26
N ASP A 55 12.18 -3.50 -7.94
CA ASP A 55 12.43 -4.83 -7.35
C ASP A 55 13.25 -4.71 -6.06
N GLY A 56 12.84 -5.45 -5.05
CA GLY A 56 13.53 -5.50 -3.77
C GLY A 56 13.20 -4.36 -2.81
N THR A 57 12.27 -3.47 -3.16
CA THR A 57 11.87 -2.37 -2.28
C THR A 57 11.32 -2.88 -0.95
N CYS A 58 10.42 -3.84 -0.99
CA CYS A 58 9.85 -4.41 0.25
C CYS A 58 10.93 -5.04 1.13
N ARG A 59 11.89 -5.71 0.54
CA ARG A 59 13.02 -6.28 1.27
C ARG A 59 13.86 -5.21 1.96
N LYS A 60 14.10 -4.10 1.29
CA LYS A 60 14.89 -2.98 1.85
C LYS A 60 14.15 -2.27 2.98
N VAL A 61 12.83 -2.12 2.85
CA VAL A 61 12.02 -1.39 3.83
C VAL A 61 11.63 -2.26 5.02
N PHE A 62 11.20 -3.50 4.76
CA PHE A 62 10.62 -4.39 5.77
C PHE A 62 11.52 -5.55 6.17
N GLY A 63 12.62 -5.80 5.46
CA GLY A 63 13.47 -6.97 5.67
C GLY A 63 12.93 -8.20 4.95
N ASP A 64 13.38 -9.38 5.37
CA ASP A 64 13.02 -10.66 4.74
C ASP A 64 11.70 -11.24 5.22
N ILE A 65 10.78 -10.41 5.72
CA ILE A 65 9.46 -10.84 6.17
C ILE A 65 8.41 -10.55 5.09
N LEU A 66 7.29 -11.25 5.16
CA LEU A 66 6.09 -10.88 4.42
C LEU A 66 5.35 -9.82 5.25
N PRO A 67 5.28 -8.56 4.80
CA PRO A 67 4.66 -7.52 5.62
C PRO A 67 3.16 -7.74 5.77
N SER A 68 2.63 -7.43 6.95
CA SER A 68 1.18 -7.38 7.17
C SER A 68 0.58 -6.19 6.45
N MET A 69 -0.74 -6.19 6.25
CA MET A 69 -1.42 -5.05 5.61
C MET A 69 -1.24 -3.77 6.42
N ASP A 70 -1.17 -3.86 7.76
CA ASP A 70 -0.92 -2.71 8.62
C ASP A 70 0.43 -2.05 8.33
N LEU A 71 1.47 -2.85 8.08
CA LEU A 71 2.79 -2.32 7.71
C LEU A 71 2.76 -1.61 6.36
N PHE A 72 2.03 -2.14 5.39
CA PHE A 72 1.85 -1.45 4.11
C PHE A 72 1.11 -0.13 4.27
N VAL A 73 0.06 -0.10 5.09
CA VAL A 73 -0.70 1.14 5.38
C VAL A 73 0.22 2.18 6.03
N GLU A 74 1.02 1.78 7.01
CA GLU A 74 1.99 2.68 7.65
C GLU A 74 3.04 3.20 6.66
N PHE A 75 3.56 2.33 5.81
CA PHE A 75 4.55 2.71 4.81
C PHE A 75 4.00 3.76 3.85
N PHE A 76 2.82 3.51 3.28
CA PHE A 76 2.19 4.47 2.37
C PHE A 76 1.82 5.77 3.07
N GLY A 77 1.32 5.68 4.30
CA GLY A 77 1.02 6.85 5.12
C GLY A 77 2.24 7.71 5.40
N SER A 78 3.40 7.09 5.62
CA SER A 78 4.66 7.81 5.86
C SER A 78 5.16 8.55 4.62
N LEU A 79 4.82 8.07 3.44
CA LEU A 79 5.21 8.68 2.17
C LEU A 79 4.26 9.80 1.72
N LEU A 80 3.04 9.80 2.23
CA LEU A 80 2.01 10.73 1.81
C LEU A 80 2.42 12.20 1.93
N PRO A 81 3.05 12.67 3.03
CA PRO A 81 3.49 14.06 3.14
C PRO A 81 4.44 14.49 2.02
N PHE A 82 5.31 13.61 1.55
CA PHE A 82 6.24 13.90 0.46
C PHE A 82 5.50 14.14 -0.86
N PHE A 83 4.49 13.34 -1.14
CA PHE A 83 3.67 13.51 -2.34
C PHE A 83 2.78 14.75 -2.28
N GLU A 84 2.26 15.07 -1.10
CA GLU A 84 1.48 16.29 -0.88
C GLU A 84 2.34 17.54 -1.10
N GLU A 85 3.56 17.56 -0.59
CA GLU A 85 4.52 18.65 -0.80
C GLU A 85 4.85 18.80 -2.28
N TYR A 86 5.14 17.70 -2.97
CA TYR A 86 5.41 17.70 -4.41
C TYR A 86 4.23 18.28 -5.20
N LYS A 87 3.01 17.88 -4.86
CA LYS A 87 1.79 18.37 -5.47
C LYS A 87 1.62 19.89 -5.27
N GLN A 88 1.85 20.36 -4.04
CA GLN A 88 1.78 21.77 -3.72
C GLN A 88 2.81 22.59 -4.51
N ASP A 89 4.03 22.10 -4.62
CA ASP A 89 5.08 22.75 -5.40
C ASP A 89 4.70 22.85 -6.88
N ARG A 90 4.16 21.79 -7.45
CA ARG A 90 3.69 21.80 -8.83
C ARG A 90 2.57 22.80 -9.05
N MET A 91 1.61 22.84 -8.15
CA MET A 91 0.49 23.79 -8.24
C MET A 91 0.97 25.23 -8.10
N ARG A 92 1.94 25.48 -7.22
CA ARG A 92 2.55 26.79 -7.04
C ARG A 92 3.24 27.27 -8.32
N ARG A 93 3.99 26.37 -8.97
CA ARG A 93 4.66 26.68 -10.24
C ARG A 93 3.66 26.95 -11.35
N MET A 94 2.58 26.17 -11.43
CA MET A 94 1.51 26.39 -12.40
C MET A 94 0.81 27.72 -12.18
N GLY A 95 0.50 28.08 -10.94
CA GLY A 95 -0.09 29.37 -10.59
C GLY A 95 0.79 30.55 -10.97
N LYS A 96 2.11 30.39 -10.87
CA LYS A 96 3.09 31.41 -11.23
C LYS A 96 3.14 31.65 -12.74
N TYR A 97 2.93 30.63 -13.55
CA TYR A 97 2.97 30.75 -15.01
C TYR A 97 1.59 30.89 -15.65
N GLY A 98 0.54 30.55 -14.94
CA GLY A 98 -0.84 30.56 -15.42
C GLY A 98 -1.65 31.79 -15.05
N ALA A 99 -1.04 32.74 -14.40
CA ALA A 99 -1.74 33.97 -13.98
C ALA A 99 -1.95 34.94 -15.15
#